data_0820bd78b2376f70141e887b745f3251
#
_entry.id   0820bd78b2376f70141e887b745f3251
#
_cell.length_a   1.000
_cell.length_b   1.000
_cell.length_c   1.000
_cell.angle_alpha   90.00
_cell.angle_beta   90.00
_cell.angle_gamma   90.00
#
_symmetry.space_group_name_H-M   'P 1'
#
loop_
_entity.id
_entity.type
_entity.pdbx_description
1 polymer ?
#
loop_
_entity_poly.entity_id
_entity_poly.type
_entity_poly.pdbx_seq_one_letter_code
_entity_poly.pdbx_strand_id
1 'polypeptide(L)'
;MKLSTSTNMVFERINMEPISQERGILLCVQAGYRVFDFCFHDLITFKSPFLDERWEAYTEKMCALKEEHGLSYEQGHANVYDFLNPKADHEFHQTIMERCVLASEKMGIPWLVVHPSTAFSADAVYAASRSGNTEYFKRLCEFAAKHGVGIAVENMWDLHIAPKRYYADHAEELCELTDAVGAENIGICWDLEHASIMGQDQKKSLKIIGNRLKVTHVSDQTGV
;
A
#
# COMPACT_ATOMS: atom_id res chain seq x y z
N MET A 1 18.38 -4.82 4.01
CA MET A 1 16.93 -5.16 3.95
C MET A 1 16.50 -5.60 5.33
N LYS A 2 15.39 -5.09 5.84
CA LYS A 2 14.78 -5.53 7.11
C LYS A 2 13.58 -6.42 6.76
N LEU A 3 13.37 -7.48 7.53
CA LEU A 3 12.19 -8.32 7.43
C LEU A 3 11.13 -7.79 8.39
N SER A 4 9.95 -7.50 7.88
CA SER A 4 8.78 -7.06 8.63
C SER A 4 7.63 -8.06 8.50
N THR A 5 6.73 -8.06 9.47
CA THR A 5 5.41 -8.71 9.32
C THR A 5 4.34 -7.64 9.15
N SER A 6 3.29 -7.94 8.39
CA SER A 6 2.17 -7.02 8.28
C SER A 6 1.29 -7.05 9.53
N THR A 7 0.70 -5.91 9.88
CA THR A 7 -0.26 -5.82 10.99
C THR A 7 -1.58 -6.53 10.70
N ASN A 8 -1.83 -6.91 9.44
CA ASN A 8 -3.03 -7.64 9.04
C ASN A 8 -2.96 -9.16 9.25
N MET A 9 -1.78 -9.71 9.59
CA MET A 9 -1.54 -11.17 9.72
C MET A 9 -2.53 -11.92 10.61
N VAL A 10 -3.11 -11.25 11.60
CA VAL A 10 -4.03 -11.89 12.57
C VAL A 10 -5.46 -11.40 12.44
N PHE A 11 -5.74 -10.67 11.41
CA PHE A 11 -6.96 -9.93 11.22
C PHE A 11 -8.08 -10.80 10.66
N GLU A 12 -7.79 -11.55 9.60
CA GLU A 12 -8.69 -12.54 9.02
C GLU A 12 -8.34 -13.93 9.53
N ARG A 13 -8.97 -14.33 10.61
CA ARG A 13 -8.86 -15.70 11.09
C ARG A 13 -10.07 -16.50 10.63
N ILE A 14 -9.82 -17.65 10.04
CA ILE A 14 -10.89 -18.59 9.69
C ILE A 14 -11.66 -18.95 10.97
N ASN A 15 -12.98 -18.68 10.97
CA ASN A 15 -13.90 -18.96 12.08
C ASN A 15 -13.59 -18.29 13.43
N MET A 16 -12.91 -17.14 13.43
CA MET A 16 -12.65 -16.36 14.64
C MET A 16 -13.20 -14.94 14.50
N GLU A 17 -13.61 -14.35 15.62
CA GLU A 17 -14.02 -12.94 15.63
C GLU A 17 -12.85 -12.02 15.26
N PRO A 18 -13.11 -10.96 14.48
CA PRO A 18 -12.10 -9.95 14.17
C PRO A 18 -11.54 -9.35 15.46
N ILE A 19 -10.24 -9.09 15.47
CA ILE A 19 -9.59 -8.40 16.57
C ILE A 19 -9.12 -7.02 16.15
N SER A 20 -8.96 -6.09 17.09
CA SER A 20 -8.40 -4.79 16.78
C SER A 20 -6.95 -4.92 16.28
N GLN A 21 -6.52 -3.99 15.43
CA GLN A 21 -5.14 -3.95 14.93
C GLN A 21 -4.12 -3.91 16.08
N GLU A 22 -4.40 -3.14 17.15
CA GLU A 22 -3.61 -3.12 18.37
C GLU A 22 -3.43 -4.52 18.97
N ARG A 23 -4.53 -5.27 19.11
CA ARG A 23 -4.47 -6.64 19.61
C ARG A 23 -3.66 -7.55 18.68
N GLY A 24 -3.79 -7.37 17.39
CA GLY A 24 -2.99 -8.07 16.36
C GLY A 24 -1.50 -7.81 16.53
N ILE A 25 -1.12 -6.55 16.64
CA ILE A 25 0.28 -6.15 16.89
C ILE A 25 0.81 -6.80 18.17
N LEU A 26 0.06 -6.75 19.26
CA LEU A 26 0.48 -7.35 20.55
C LEU A 26 0.67 -8.87 20.45
N LEU A 27 -0.15 -9.56 19.67
CA LEU A 27 0.04 -11.00 19.42
C LEU A 27 1.32 -11.28 18.62
N CYS A 28 1.60 -10.46 17.61
CA CYS A 28 2.86 -10.55 16.86
C CYS A 28 4.07 -10.24 17.76
N VAL A 29 3.96 -9.25 18.65
CA VAL A 29 4.98 -8.94 19.67
C VAL A 29 5.26 -10.13 20.57
N GLN A 30 4.21 -10.81 21.06
CA GLN A 30 4.33 -12.03 21.87
C GLN A 30 5.01 -13.18 21.08
N ALA A 31 4.79 -13.24 19.77
CA ALA A 31 5.45 -14.18 18.88
C ALA A 31 6.91 -13.79 18.53
N GLY A 32 7.40 -12.64 19.00
CA GLY A 32 8.78 -12.19 18.80
C GLY A 32 8.99 -11.16 17.70
N TYR A 33 7.96 -10.76 16.97
CA TYR A 33 8.07 -9.73 15.95
C TYR A 33 8.25 -8.33 16.55
N ARG A 34 9.06 -7.50 15.92
CA ARG A 34 9.32 -6.09 16.33
C ARG A 34 9.29 -5.12 15.16
N VAL A 35 9.31 -5.60 13.93
CA VAL A 35 9.33 -4.82 12.71
C VAL A 35 8.05 -5.08 11.94
N PHE A 36 7.33 -4.03 11.58
CA PHE A 36 6.01 -4.14 10.97
C PHE A 36 5.88 -3.34 9.68
N ASP A 37 5.06 -3.87 8.80
CA ASP A 37 4.32 -3.17 7.76
C ASP A 37 2.96 -2.79 8.34
N PHE A 38 2.67 -1.48 8.43
CA PHE A 38 1.43 -0.99 9.05
C PHE A 38 0.30 -0.90 8.03
N CYS A 39 -0.67 -1.80 8.09
CA CYS A 39 -1.79 -1.83 7.17
C CYS A 39 -2.90 -0.85 7.58
N PHE A 40 -2.98 0.31 6.90
CA PHE A 40 -4.06 1.28 7.10
C PHE A 40 -5.38 0.81 6.44
N HIS A 41 -5.29 0.00 5.37
CA HIS A 41 -6.47 -0.47 4.65
C HIS A 41 -7.44 -1.24 5.57
N ASP A 42 -6.92 -2.05 6.47
CA ASP A 42 -7.73 -2.81 7.41
C ASP A 42 -8.56 -1.94 8.34
N LEU A 43 -8.06 -0.74 8.68
CA LEU A 43 -8.77 0.21 9.54
C LEU A 43 -10.09 0.69 8.92
N ILE A 44 -10.21 0.65 7.60
CA ILE A 44 -11.42 1.03 6.86
C ILE A 44 -12.46 -0.07 6.96
N THR A 45 -12.05 -1.31 6.74
CA THR A 45 -12.91 -2.49 6.78
C THR A 45 -13.61 -2.66 8.14
N PHE A 46 -12.95 -2.27 9.24
CA PHE A 46 -13.43 -2.50 10.61
C PHE A 46 -13.98 -1.26 11.32
N LYS A 47 -14.30 -0.20 10.59
CA LYS A 47 -14.87 1.02 11.17
C LYS A 47 -14.06 1.54 12.36
N SER A 48 -12.75 1.56 12.20
CA SER A 48 -11.79 2.04 13.18
C SER A 48 -12.00 3.53 13.50
N PRO A 49 -11.62 4.00 14.70
CA PRO A 49 -11.51 5.42 15.01
C PRO A 49 -10.65 6.23 14.03
N PHE A 50 -9.82 5.58 13.23
CA PHE A 50 -9.05 6.21 12.16
C PHE A 50 -9.92 6.87 11.08
N LEU A 51 -11.18 6.47 10.96
CA LEU A 51 -12.11 6.98 9.94
C LEU A 51 -12.82 8.28 10.32
N ASP A 52 -12.86 8.63 11.61
CA ASP A 52 -13.57 9.81 12.12
C ASP A 52 -12.61 10.83 12.79
N GLU A 53 -13.14 11.76 13.55
CA GLU A 53 -12.36 12.81 14.23
C GLU A 53 -11.37 12.28 15.27
N ARG A 54 -11.45 11.01 15.64
CA ARG A 54 -10.54 10.37 16.61
C ARG A 54 -9.26 9.82 15.97
N TRP A 55 -9.05 10.00 14.67
CA TRP A 55 -7.92 9.42 13.95
C TRP A 55 -6.55 9.83 14.50
N GLU A 56 -6.41 11.08 14.97
CA GLU A 56 -5.16 11.56 15.58
C GLU A 56 -4.88 10.84 16.89
N ALA A 57 -5.89 10.75 17.77
CA ALA A 57 -5.77 10.03 19.04
C ALA A 57 -5.48 8.52 18.81
N TYR A 58 -6.07 7.94 17.76
CA TYR A 58 -5.74 6.58 17.36
C TYR A 58 -4.29 6.44 16.90
N THR A 59 -3.80 7.37 16.08
CA THR A 59 -2.40 7.40 15.63
C THR A 59 -1.44 7.55 16.81
N GLU A 60 -1.74 8.43 17.76
CA GLU A 60 -0.96 8.59 19.01
C GLU A 60 -0.88 7.30 19.82
N LYS A 61 -1.99 6.58 19.90
CA LYS A 61 -2.02 5.27 20.55
C LYS A 61 -1.10 4.25 19.86
N MET A 62 -1.02 4.26 18.52
CA MET A 62 -0.09 3.39 17.78
C MET A 62 1.37 3.81 17.97
N CYS A 63 1.65 5.11 18.11
CA CYS A 63 2.97 5.62 18.47
C CYS A 63 3.37 5.17 19.88
N ALA A 64 2.48 5.29 20.87
CA ALA A 64 2.73 4.83 22.23
C ALA A 64 3.00 3.33 22.30
N LEU A 65 2.23 2.52 21.56
CA LEU A 65 2.45 1.07 21.46
C LEU A 65 3.83 0.75 20.85
N LYS A 66 4.24 1.51 19.83
CA LYS A 66 5.57 1.41 19.21
C LYS A 66 6.67 1.63 20.24
N GLU A 67 6.57 2.70 21.02
CA GLU A 67 7.55 3.04 22.06
C GLU A 67 7.59 2.02 23.21
N GLU A 68 6.42 1.67 23.74
CA GLU A 68 6.27 0.73 24.85
C GLU A 68 6.91 -0.64 24.57
N HIS A 69 6.80 -1.12 23.33
CA HIS A 69 7.27 -2.44 22.94
C HIS A 69 8.54 -2.43 22.07
N GLY A 70 9.16 -1.26 21.85
CA GLY A 70 10.36 -1.13 21.03
C GLY A 70 10.15 -1.57 19.58
N LEU A 71 9.02 -1.17 18.99
CA LEU A 71 8.65 -1.57 17.62
C LEU A 71 9.22 -0.61 16.58
N SER A 72 9.24 -1.06 15.33
CA SER A 72 9.57 -0.27 14.16
C SER A 72 8.51 -0.49 13.08
N TYR A 73 8.01 0.59 12.51
CA TYR A 73 7.16 0.56 11.31
C TYR A 73 8.01 0.96 10.11
N GLU A 74 8.41 0.00 9.28
CA GLU A 74 9.37 0.24 8.18
C GLU A 74 8.68 0.60 6.87
N GLN A 75 7.43 0.24 6.73
CA GLN A 75 6.54 0.61 5.63
C GLN A 75 5.10 0.63 6.12
N GLY A 76 4.21 1.24 5.35
CA GLY A 76 2.78 1.16 5.58
C GLY A 76 2.04 0.89 4.28
N HIS A 77 0.90 0.21 4.37
CA HIS A 77 0.00 -0.02 3.26
C HIS A 77 -1.21 0.93 3.36
N ALA A 78 -1.35 1.83 2.40
CA ALA A 78 -2.40 2.85 2.39
C ALA A 78 -3.79 2.26 2.16
N ASN A 79 -4.79 3.13 2.21
CA ASN A 79 -6.15 2.83 1.78
C ASN A 79 -6.18 2.36 0.33
N VAL A 80 -6.76 1.19 0.09
CA VAL A 80 -7.00 0.67 -1.26
C VAL A 80 -8.34 1.20 -1.75
N TYR A 81 -8.32 1.96 -2.85
CA TYR A 81 -9.53 2.33 -3.57
C TYR A 81 -9.20 2.64 -5.03
N ASP A 82 -10.19 2.46 -5.89
CA ASP A 82 -10.05 2.78 -7.32
C ASP A 82 -10.37 4.26 -7.57
N PHE A 83 -9.33 5.11 -7.58
CA PHE A 83 -9.46 6.56 -7.80
C PHE A 83 -9.77 6.94 -9.27
N LEU A 84 -9.76 5.97 -10.19
CA LEU A 84 -10.24 6.16 -11.56
C LEU A 84 -11.66 5.67 -11.79
N ASN A 85 -12.29 5.10 -10.78
CA ASN A 85 -13.69 4.72 -10.82
C ASN A 85 -14.59 5.95 -10.57
N PRO A 86 -15.38 6.40 -11.55
CA PRO A 86 -16.22 7.60 -11.40
C PRO A 86 -17.34 7.45 -10.35
N LYS A 87 -17.56 6.23 -9.85
CA LYS A 87 -18.56 5.93 -8.82
C LYS A 87 -17.97 5.84 -7.40
N ALA A 88 -16.65 5.97 -7.25
CA ALA A 88 -16.02 5.95 -5.94
C ALA A 88 -16.37 7.23 -5.15
N ASP A 89 -16.43 7.11 -3.82
CA ASP A 89 -16.51 8.28 -2.93
C ASP A 89 -15.12 8.92 -2.81
N HIS A 90 -14.79 9.74 -3.80
CA HIS A 90 -13.48 10.37 -3.91
C HIS A 90 -13.14 11.27 -2.72
N GLU A 91 -14.11 12.00 -2.18
CA GLU A 91 -13.89 12.91 -1.04
C GLU A 91 -13.52 12.11 0.21
N PHE A 92 -14.28 11.07 0.52
CA PHE A 92 -13.99 10.18 1.63
C PHE A 92 -12.61 9.53 1.48
N HIS A 93 -12.34 8.89 0.34
CA HIS A 93 -11.09 8.16 0.13
C HIS A 93 -9.87 9.08 0.08
N GLN A 94 -10.01 10.29 -0.47
CA GLN A 94 -8.94 11.28 -0.46
C GLN A 94 -8.60 11.71 0.97
N THR A 95 -9.62 11.97 1.80
CA THR A 95 -9.45 12.29 3.23
C THR A 95 -8.70 11.17 3.95
N ILE A 96 -9.05 9.92 3.70
CA ILE A 96 -8.36 8.78 4.32
C ILE A 96 -6.93 8.64 3.81
N MET A 97 -6.67 8.87 2.52
CA MET A 97 -5.30 8.86 1.97
C MET A 97 -4.42 9.92 2.60
N GLU A 98 -4.93 11.13 2.78
CA GLU A 98 -4.22 12.21 3.49
C GLU A 98 -3.92 11.83 4.94
N ARG A 99 -4.89 11.23 5.65
CA ARG A 99 -4.65 10.69 7.01
C ARG A 99 -3.58 9.61 7.02
N CYS A 100 -3.53 8.73 6.01
CA CYS A 100 -2.47 7.72 5.90
C CYS A 100 -1.08 8.37 5.81
N VAL A 101 -0.93 9.46 5.05
CA VAL A 101 0.34 10.21 4.96
C VAL A 101 0.68 10.88 6.28
N LEU A 102 -0.26 11.60 6.90
CA LEU A 102 -0.06 12.31 8.18
C LEU A 102 0.25 11.33 9.33
N ALA A 103 -0.44 10.21 9.37
CA ALA A 103 -0.17 9.16 10.35
C ALA A 103 1.21 8.50 10.09
N SER A 104 1.60 8.32 8.83
CA SER A 104 2.93 7.81 8.48
C SER A 104 4.05 8.72 8.97
N GLU A 105 3.92 10.04 8.78
CA GLU A 105 4.85 11.02 9.35
C GLU A 105 4.96 10.86 10.86
N LYS A 106 3.82 10.88 11.58
CA LYS A 106 3.76 10.80 13.05
C LYS A 106 4.32 9.50 13.60
N MET A 107 4.07 8.38 12.93
CA MET A 107 4.53 7.04 13.28
C MET A 107 5.97 6.76 12.85
N GLY A 108 6.55 7.62 12.00
CA GLY A 108 7.88 7.46 11.43
C GLY A 108 7.95 6.35 10.38
N ILE A 109 6.88 6.17 9.59
CA ILE A 109 6.83 5.26 8.45
C ILE A 109 7.46 5.94 7.24
N PRO A 110 8.59 5.45 6.71
CA PRO A 110 9.29 6.13 5.63
C PRO A 110 8.65 5.95 4.25
N TRP A 111 7.96 4.84 4.01
CA TRP A 111 7.36 4.51 2.72
C TRP A 111 5.92 4.04 2.89
N LEU A 112 5.02 4.65 2.12
CA LEU A 112 3.61 4.29 2.06
C LEU A 112 3.32 3.59 0.73
N VAL A 113 2.90 2.33 0.79
CA VAL A 113 2.51 1.53 -0.37
C VAL A 113 1.14 1.96 -0.84
N VAL A 114 1.00 2.22 -2.13
CA VAL A 114 -0.25 2.67 -2.76
C VAL A 114 -0.49 1.90 -4.05
N HIS A 115 -1.70 1.37 -4.21
CA HIS A 115 -2.11 0.70 -5.44
C HIS A 115 -2.38 1.70 -6.57
N PRO A 116 -1.96 1.43 -7.80
CA PRO A 116 -2.44 2.15 -8.98
C PRO A 116 -3.88 1.74 -9.31
N SER A 117 -4.57 2.57 -10.08
CA SER A 117 -5.94 2.30 -10.54
C SER A 117 -5.99 1.99 -12.02
N THR A 118 -7.07 1.33 -12.45
CA THR A 118 -7.30 0.99 -13.85
C THR A 118 -8.61 1.62 -14.35
N ALA A 119 -8.54 2.42 -15.40
CA ALA A 119 -9.68 3.13 -15.97
C ALA A 119 -10.57 2.20 -16.83
N PHE A 120 -11.16 1.17 -16.23
CA PHE A 120 -11.96 0.15 -16.93
C PHE A 120 -13.17 0.71 -17.69
N SER A 121 -13.65 1.88 -17.30
CA SER A 121 -14.78 2.56 -17.97
C SER A 121 -14.37 3.33 -19.22
N ALA A 122 -13.08 3.51 -19.48
CA ALA A 122 -12.59 4.26 -20.64
C ALA A 122 -12.48 3.38 -21.91
N ASP A 123 -12.68 3.98 -23.09
CA ASP A 123 -12.49 3.30 -24.37
C ASP A 123 -11.02 2.90 -24.58
N ALA A 124 -10.08 3.80 -24.22
CA ALA A 124 -8.64 3.57 -24.29
C ALA A 124 -8.09 3.31 -22.88
N VAL A 125 -8.39 2.14 -22.29
CA VAL A 125 -8.11 1.77 -20.90
C VAL A 125 -6.66 2.05 -20.50
N TYR A 126 -5.70 1.59 -21.29
CA TYR A 126 -4.27 1.77 -20.96
C TYR A 126 -3.86 3.24 -20.91
N ALA A 127 -4.19 4.03 -21.95
CA ALA A 127 -3.82 5.43 -22.01
C ALA A 127 -4.48 6.26 -20.92
N ALA A 128 -5.76 5.99 -20.64
CA ALA A 128 -6.51 6.64 -19.56
C ALA A 128 -5.95 6.27 -18.19
N SER A 129 -5.62 5.00 -17.96
CA SER A 129 -4.99 4.54 -16.72
C SER A 129 -3.64 5.22 -16.49
N ARG A 130 -2.77 5.22 -17.51
CA ARG A 130 -1.45 5.86 -17.44
C ARG A 130 -1.58 7.35 -17.10
N SER A 131 -2.42 8.09 -17.81
CA SER A 131 -2.62 9.52 -17.58
C SER A 131 -3.18 9.79 -16.18
N GLY A 132 -4.24 9.08 -15.78
CA GLY A 132 -4.89 9.29 -14.50
C GLY A 132 -4.00 8.93 -13.33
N ASN A 133 -3.26 7.82 -13.41
CA ASN A 133 -2.28 7.46 -12.37
C ASN A 133 -1.14 8.49 -12.28
N THR A 134 -0.59 8.92 -13.42
CA THR A 134 0.47 9.93 -13.42
C THR A 134 0.03 11.23 -12.72
N GLU A 135 -1.18 11.69 -12.99
CA GLU A 135 -1.73 12.89 -12.35
C GLU A 135 -1.99 12.68 -10.86
N TYR A 136 -2.60 11.55 -10.50
CA TYR A 136 -2.88 11.22 -9.10
C TYR A 136 -1.60 11.13 -8.27
N PHE A 137 -0.62 10.36 -8.73
CA PHE A 137 0.63 10.16 -8.01
C PHE A 137 1.50 11.44 -7.94
N LYS A 138 1.45 12.32 -8.93
CA LYS A 138 2.10 13.64 -8.82
C LYS A 138 1.56 14.44 -7.64
N ARG A 139 0.23 14.56 -7.52
CA ARG A 139 -0.41 15.27 -6.40
C ARG A 139 -0.13 14.59 -5.05
N LEU A 140 -0.22 13.26 -5.00
CA LEU A 140 0.04 12.51 -3.78
C LEU A 140 1.49 12.63 -3.33
N CYS A 141 2.46 12.53 -4.24
CA CYS A 141 3.88 12.71 -3.94
C CYS A 141 4.20 14.13 -3.48
N GLU A 142 3.60 15.16 -4.10
CA GLU A 142 3.75 16.54 -3.68
C GLU A 142 3.23 16.76 -2.24
N PHE A 143 2.10 16.17 -1.90
CA PHE A 143 1.57 16.21 -0.54
C PHE A 143 2.49 15.43 0.43
N ALA A 144 2.81 14.19 0.12
CA ALA A 144 3.62 13.31 0.97
C ALA A 144 5.04 13.84 1.21
N ALA A 145 5.64 14.55 0.23
CA ALA A 145 6.95 15.17 0.36
C ALA A 145 7.01 16.22 1.48
N LYS A 146 5.92 16.96 1.70
CA LYS A 146 5.81 17.95 2.78
C LYS A 146 5.88 17.32 4.18
N HIS A 147 5.58 16.04 4.25
CA HIS A 147 5.55 15.22 5.46
C HIS A 147 6.70 14.21 5.55
N GLY A 148 7.66 14.29 4.62
CA GLY A 148 8.82 13.41 4.61
C GLY A 148 8.51 11.94 4.31
N VAL A 149 7.35 11.65 3.70
CA VAL A 149 6.88 10.31 3.37
C VAL A 149 7.12 10.01 1.89
N GLY A 150 7.70 8.84 1.59
CA GLY A 150 7.82 8.31 0.24
C GLY A 150 6.57 7.51 -0.16
N ILE A 151 6.25 7.52 -1.45
CA ILE A 151 5.17 6.74 -2.04
C ILE A 151 5.74 5.60 -2.85
N ALA A 152 5.39 4.37 -2.51
CA ALA A 152 5.80 3.16 -3.23
C ALA A 152 4.60 2.58 -3.98
N VAL A 153 4.65 2.63 -5.33
CA VAL A 153 3.56 2.10 -6.17
C VAL A 153 3.72 0.59 -6.28
N GLU A 154 2.64 -0.15 -5.98
CA GLU A 154 2.66 -1.62 -5.97
C GLU A 154 2.23 -2.21 -7.31
N ASN A 155 2.85 -3.32 -7.73
CA ASN A 155 2.38 -4.07 -8.90
C ASN A 155 1.05 -4.76 -8.62
N MET A 156 0.14 -4.67 -9.57
CA MET A 156 -1.20 -5.25 -9.47
C MET A 156 -1.24 -6.71 -9.95
N TRP A 157 -2.33 -7.36 -9.66
CA TRP A 157 -2.63 -8.73 -10.09
C TRP A 157 -4.09 -8.89 -10.46
N ASP A 158 -4.40 -9.86 -11.34
CA ASP A 158 -5.75 -10.24 -11.68
C ASP A 158 -5.81 -11.75 -11.95
N LEU A 159 -6.71 -12.44 -11.26
CA LEU A 159 -7.03 -13.83 -11.54
C LEU A 159 -7.96 -14.01 -12.75
N HIS A 160 -8.57 -12.92 -13.23
CA HIS A 160 -9.52 -12.96 -14.33
C HIS A 160 -8.78 -12.70 -15.65
N ILE A 161 -8.45 -13.75 -16.35
CA ILE A 161 -7.80 -13.69 -17.64
C ILE A 161 -8.74 -13.07 -18.67
N ALA A 162 -8.52 -11.76 -18.97
CA ALA A 162 -9.01 -11.03 -20.13
C ALA A 162 -10.53 -10.66 -20.18
N PRO A 163 -10.88 -9.64 -20.94
CA PRO A 163 -10.01 -8.93 -21.88
C PRO A 163 -9.29 -7.70 -21.32
N LYS A 164 -9.53 -7.35 -20.04
CA LYS A 164 -8.99 -6.13 -19.42
C LYS A 164 -8.17 -6.51 -18.19
N ARG A 165 -6.85 -6.44 -18.30
CA ARG A 165 -5.95 -6.60 -17.17
C ARG A 165 -5.81 -5.31 -16.36
N TYR A 166 -5.37 -5.40 -15.13
CA TYR A 166 -5.03 -4.22 -14.34
C TYR A 166 -3.81 -3.49 -14.90
N TYR A 167 -3.83 -2.15 -14.81
CA TYR A 167 -2.69 -1.32 -15.14
C TYR A 167 -1.60 -1.49 -14.08
N ALA A 168 -0.34 -1.46 -14.52
CA ALA A 168 0.84 -1.62 -13.69
C ALA A 168 0.97 -3.00 -13.00
N ASP A 169 0.50 -4.05 -13.66
CA ASP A 169 0.76 -5.44 -13.27
C ASP A 169 2.17 -5.91 -13.65
N HIS A 170 2.86 -5.21 -14.56
CA HIS A 170 4.21 -5.52 -15.03
C HIS A 170 5.25 -4.49 -14.58
N ALA A 171 6.49 -4.95 -14.40
CA ALA A 171 7.61 -4.12 -13.97
C ALA A 171 7.87 -2.93 -14.90
N GLU A 172 7.72 -3.13 -16.21
CA GLU A 172 7.89 -2.11 -17.24
C GLU A 172 6.89 -0.95 -17.06
N GLU A 173 5.62 -1.26 -16.81
CA GLU A 173 4.58 -0.24 -16.60
C GLU A 173 4.76 0.53 -15.29
N LEU A 174 5.20 -0.15 -14.22
CA LEU A 174 5.55 0.52 -12.97
C LEU A 174 6.72 1.51 -13.16
N CYS A 175 7.74 1.10 -13.90
CA CYS A 175 8.88 1.97 -14.23
C CYS A 175 8.43 3.16 -15.06
N GLU A 176 7.61 2.93 -16.10
CA GLU A 176 7.04 4.02 -16.92
C GLU A 176 6.21 5.00 -16.09
N LEU A 177 5.41 4.50 -15.16
CA LEU A 177 4.59 5.33 -14.27
C LEU A 177 5.47 6.17 -13.35
N THR A 178 6.40 5.54 -12.63
CA THR A 178 7.28 6.25 -11.69
C THR A 178 8.15 7.28 -12.38
N ASP A 179 8.66 6.99 -13.60
CA ASP A 179 9.43 7.93 -14.41
C ASP A 179 8.57 9.09 -14.93
N ALA A 180 7.31 8.84 -15.30
CA ALA A 180 6.36 9.88 -15.74
C ALA A 180 5.92 10.81 -14.59
N VAL A 181 5.83 10.30 -13.38
CA VAL A 181 5.58 11.11 -12.16
C VAL A 181 6.80 11.97 -11.85
N GLY A 182 8.01 11.40 -11.89
CA GLY A 182 9.27 12.11 -11.77
C GLY A 182 9.53 12.78 -10.41
N ALA A 183 8.83 12.36 -9.36
CA ALA A 183 9.04 12.88 -8.00
C ALA A 183 10.22 12.16 -7.32
N GLU A 184 10.99 12.88 -6.49
CA GLU A 184 12.12 12.27 -5.75
C GLU A 184 11.68 11.26 -4.69
N ASN A 185 10.47 11.44 -4.14
CA ASN A 185 9.87 10.58 -3.12
C ASN A 185 8.92 9.52 -3.70
N ILE A 186 9.03 9.17 -4.99
CA ILE A 186 8.33 8.02 -5.57
C ILE A 186 9.25 6.83 -5.73
N GLY A 187 8.70 5.63 -5.59
CA GLY A 187 9.37 4.37 -5.84
C GLY A 187 8.39 3.25 -6.11
N ILE A 188 8.89 2.03 -6.08
CA ILE A 188 8.13 0.82 -6.37
C ILE A 188 8.10 -0.07 -5.14
N CYS A 189 6.92 -0.57 -4.80
CA CYS A 189 6.72 -1.77 -4.01
C CYS A 189 6.60 -2.94 -4.99
N TRP A 190 7.44 -3.95 -4.85
CA TRP A 190 7.31 -5.17 -5.64
C TRP A 190 6.70 -6.27 -4.79
N ASP A 191 5.46 -6.63 -5.10
CA ASP A 191 4.80 -7.79 -4.51
C ASP A 191 5.13 -9.04 -5.32
N LEU A 192 5.79 -10.00 -4.65
CA LEU A 192 6.25 -11.23 -5.28
C LEU A 192 5.10 -12.20 -5.59
N GLU A 193 4.06 -12.19 -4.77
CA GLU A 193 2.87 -13.02 -5.00
C GLU A 193 2.09 -12.52 -6.21
N HIS A 194 1.81 -11.22 -6.28
CA HIS A 194 1.16 -10.61 -7.44
C HIS A 194 1.90 -10.92 -8.74
N ALA A 195 3.21 -10.74 -8.72
CA ALA A 195 4.06 -11.05 -9.88
C ALA A 195 4.05 -12.54 -10.23
N SER A 196 3.99 -13.43 -9.25
CA SER A 196 3.89 -14.88 -9.46
C SER A 196 2.56 -15.26 -10.10
N ILE A 197 1.44 -14.69 -9.60
CA ILE A 197 0.10 -14.89 -10.19
C ILE A 197 0.08 -14.45 -11.66
N MET A 198 0.72 -13.33 -11.96
CA MET A 198 0.82 -12.79 -13.32
C MET A 198 1.88 -13.49 -14.19
N GLY A 199 2.50 -14.55 -13.69
CA GLY A 199 3.49 -15.36 -14.42
C GLY A 199 4.78 -14.62 -14.77
N GLN A 200 5.17 -13.61 -14.00
CA GLN A 200 6.33 -12.79 -14.29
C GLN A 200 7.64 -13.43 -13.80
N ASP A 201 8.70 -13.26 -14.59
CA ASP A 201 10.06 -13.60 -14.17
C ASP A 201 10.55 -12.59 -13.13
N GLN A 202 10.52 -12.98 -11.85
CA GLN A 202 10.92 -12.18 -10.70
C GLN A 202 12.32 -11.57 -10.88
N LYS A 203 13.28 -12.36 -11.36
CA LYS A 203 14.66 -11.91 -11.52
C LYS A 203 14.80 -10.86 -12.63
N LYS A 204 14.08 -11.04 -13.72
CA LYS A 204 14.03 -10.07 -14.83
C LYS A 204 13.35 -8.79 -14.36
N SER A 205 12.20 -8.89 -13.72
CA SER A 205 11.42 -7.75 -13.21
C SER A 205 12.23 -6.92 -12.22
N LEU A 206 12.88 -7.55 -11.23
CA LEU A 206 13.71 -6.83 -10.26
C LEU A 206 14.93 -6.13 -10.90
N LYS A 207 15.49 -6.68 -11.99
CA LYS A 207 16.55 -6.01 -12.75
C LYS A 207 16.03 -4.78 -13.49
N ILE A 208 14.79 -4.83 -14.03
CA ILE A 208 14.15 -3.71 -14.72
C ILE A 208 13.85 -2.59 -13.71
N ILE A 209 13.28 -2.93 -12.57
CA ILE A 209 12.95 -2.01 -11.49
C ILE A 209 14.20 -1.28 -10.97
N GLY A 210 15.25 -2.02 -10.69
CA GLY A 210 16.54 -1.47 -10.24
C GLY A 210 16.40 -0.58 -9.00
N ASN A 211 16.96 0.63 -9.07
CA ASN A 211 16.98 1.58 -7.94
C ASN A 211 15.62 2.18 -7.56
N ARG A 212 14.56 1.96 -8.38
CA ARG A 212 13.19 2.36 -8.07
C ARG A 212 12.57 1.50 -6.97
N LEU A 213 13.12 0.31 -6.72
CA LEU A 213 12.66 -0.57 -5.63
C LEU A 213 12.91 0.07 -4.27
N LYS A 214 11.86 0.23 -3.48
CA LYS A 214 11.92 0.79 -2.12
C LYS A 214 11.50 -0.21 -1.06
N VAL A 215 10.41 -0.91 -1.31
CA VAL A 215 9.83 -1.91 -0.41
C VAL A 215 9.36 -3.12 -1.20
N THR A 216 9.10 -4.22 -0.50
CA THR A 216 8.59 -5.46 -1.11
C THR A 216 7.52 -6.06 -0.22
N HIS A 217 6.52 -6.68 -0.86
CA HIS A 217 5.67 -7.66 -0.20
C HIS A 217 6.13 -9.06 -0.59
N VAL A 218 6.21 -9.93 0.42
CA VAL A 218 6.68 -11.30 0.25
C VAL A 218 5.64 -12.21 0.90
N SER A 219 4.81 -12.78 0.08
CA SER A 219 3.87 -13.84 0.44
C SER A 219 4.03 -15.01 -0.51
N ASP A 220 3.54 -16.17 -0.13
CA ASP A 220 3.57 -17.37 -0.96
C ASP A 220 2.14 -17.86 -1.18
N GLN A 221 1.89 -18.35 -2.38
CA GLN A 221 0.59 -18.83 -2.78
C GLN A 221 0.68 -20.30 -3.18
N THR A 222 -0.08 -21.14 -2.51
CA THR A 222 -0.22 -22.55 -2.89
C THR A 222 -1.46 -22.75 -3.74
N GLY A 223 -1.26 -22.94 -5.01
CA GLY A 223 -2.29 -23.48 -5.92
C GLY A 223 -3.29 -22.45 -6.44
N VAL A 224 -2.93 -21.82 -7.52
CA VAL A 224 -3.88 -21.26 -8.49
C VAL A 224 -4.02 -22.24 -9.63
#